data_f319e97d54061cd6c1ad433f814a7d06
#
_entry.id   f319e97d54061cd6c1ad433f814a7d06
#
_cell.length_a   1.000
_cell.length_b   1.000
_cell.length_c   1.000
_cell.angle_alpha   90.00
_cell.angle_beta   90.00
_cell.angle_gamma   90.00
#
_symmetry.space_group_name_H-M   'P 1'
#
loop_
_entity.id
_entity.type
_entity.pdbx_description
1 polymer ?
#
loop_
_entity_poly.entity_id
_entity_poly.type
_entity_poly.pdbx_seq_one_letter_code
_entity_poly.pdbx_strand_id
1 'polypeptide(L)'
;MPKVLVIDNYDSFTFNLVHLIGPLCDAIEVARNDALSVADIRERAPDAVVLSPGPCSPNEAGICLDVVRELSGDIPLFGVCLGLQAIGQAFGGEVVRAPVPLHGKVSTIRHKASGLFRGLNDSFEATRYHSLVVDRASCPGTLAVTAETDGLIMGLQHTSLPVHGVQFHPESIRSQHGQEIVKNFLDLAREWNATRDTRASGVH
;
A
#
# COMPACT_ATOMS: atom_id res chain seq x y z
N MET A 1 9.99 -1.69 -17.45
CA MET A 1 9.17 -1.15 -16.35
C MET A 1 8.18 -2.21 -15.88
N PRO A 2 7.62 -2.15 -14.66
CA PRO A 2 6.78 -3.24 -14.14
C PRO A 2 5.37 -3.25 -14.74
N LYS A 3 4.72 -4.43 -14.67
CA LYS A 3 3.28 -4.61 -14.85
C LYS A 3 2.61 -4.50 -13.49
N VAL A 4 1.65 -3.60 -13.34
CA VAL A 4 0.98 -3.32 -12.07
C VAL A 4 -0.49 -3.71 -12.14
N LEU A 5 -0.97 -4.47 -11.16
CA LEU A 5 -2.39 -4.73 -10.94
C LEU A 5 -2.90 -3.84 -9.81
N VAL A 6 -3.92 -3.05 -10.07
CA VAL A 6 -4.63 -2.26 -9.06
C VAL A 6 -5.93 -2.96 -8.70
N ILE A 7 -6.10 -3.30 -7.43
CA ILE A 7 -7.36 -3.79 -6.89
C ILE A 7 -8.20 -2.57 -6.49
N ASP A 8 -9.30 -2.35 -7.20
CA ASP A 8 -10.21 -1.24 -6.98
C ASP A 8 -11.25 -1.60 -5.92
N ASN A 9 -11.21 -0.91 -4.79
CA ASN A 9 -12.14 -1.07 -3.69
C ASN A 9 -13.41 -0.21 -3.84
N TYR A 10 -13.89 -0.01 -5.08
CA TYR A 10 -15.06 0.81 -5.38
C TYR A 10 -14.91 2.26 -4.90
N ASP A 11 -13.74 2.82 -5.16
CA ASP A 11 -13.37 4.14 -4.69
C ASP A 11 -13.23 5.16 -5.84
N SER A 12 -13.70 6.39 -5.62
CA SER A 12 -13.60 7.47 -6.60
C SER A 12 -12.16 7.94 -6.85
N PHE A 13 -11.23 7.69 -5.92
CA PHE A 13 -9.82 8.06 -6.02
C PHE A 13 -8.96 7.01 -6.74
N THR A 14 -9.50 5.85 -7.07
CA THR A 14 -8.74 4.78 -7.75
C THR A 14 -8.12 5.26 -9.05
N PHE A 15 -8.87 6.02 -9.88
CA PHE A 15 -8.34 6.53 -11.14
C PHE A 15 -7.23 7.58 -10.96
N ASN A 16 -7.28 8.40 -9.91
CA ASN A 16 -6.18 9.30 -9.59
C ASN A 16 -4.92 8.52 -9.23
N LEU A 17 -5.07 7.41 -8.49
CA LEU A 17 -3.97 6.51 -8.19
C LEU A 17 -3.42 5.84 -9.45
N VAL A 18 -4.30 5.41 -10.37
CA VAL A 18 -3.91 4.87 -11.68
C VAL A 18 -3.13 5.89 -12.50
N HIS A 19 -3.56 7.16 -12.53
CA HIS A 19 -2.85 8.23 -13.22
C HIS A 19 -1.48 8.51 -12.59
N LEU A 20 -1.34 8.37 -11.28
CA LEU A 20 -0.07 8.55 -10.58
C LEU A 20 0.92 7.41 -10.90
N ILE A 21 0.44 6.18 -11.03
CA ILE A 21 1.23 4.98 -11.29
C ILE A 21 1.57 4.84 -12.79
N GLY A 22 0.62 5.14 -13.66
CA GLY A 22 0.70 4.87 -15.10
C GLY A 22 1.99 5.28 -15.79
N PRO A 23 2.52 6.51 -15.56
CA PRO A 23 3.78 6.94 -16.16
C PRO A 23 5.02 6.14 -15.71
N LEU A 24 4.90 5.33 -14.67
CA LEU A 24 5.99 4.61 -14.01
C LEU A 24 5.99 3.10 -14.31
N CYS A 25 5.06 2.60 -15.13
CA CYS A 25 4.90 1.20 -15.45
C CYS A 25 4.68 0.95 -16.95
N ASP A 26 4.93 -0.27 -17.45
CA ASP A 26 4.69 -0.66 -18.84
C ASP A 26 3.22 -0.99 -19.09
N ALA A 27 2.57 -1.56 -18.08
CA ALA A 27 1.17 -1.92 -18.13
C ALA A 27 0.54 -1.75 -16.76
N ILE A 28 -0.68 -1.24 -16.75
CA ILE A 28 -1.51 -1.14 -15.56
C ILE A 28 -2.87 -1.78 -15.85
N GLU A 29 -3.27 -2.70 -15.00
CA GLU A 29 -4.58 -3.32 -15.04
C GLU A 29 -5.35 -2.93 -13.79
N VAL A 30 -6.64 -2.66 -13.93
CA VAL A 30 -7.54 -2.36 -12.81
C VAL A 30 -8.62 -3.42 -12.75
N ALA A 31 -8.79 -4.03 -11.58
CA ALA A 31 -9.85 -5.00 -11.35
C ALA A 31 -10.54 -4.70 -10.02
N ARG A 32 -11.87 -4.85 -10.00
CA ARG A 32 -12.66 -4.72 -8.78
C ARG A 32 -12.29 -5.78 -7.76
N ASN A 33 -12.41 -5.46 -6.48
CA ASN A 33 -12.04 -6.35 -5.37
C ASN A 33 -12.88 -7.65 -5.27
N ASP A 34 -13.97 -7.75 -6.01
CA ASP A 34 -14.87 -8.90 -6.13
C ASP A 34 -14.83 -9.55 -7.53
N ALA A 35 -13.98 -9.06 -8.43
CA ALA A 35 -13.91 -9.53 -9.82
C ALA A 35 -12.82 -10.59 -10.07
N LEU A 36 -11.90 -10.77 -9.14
CA LEU A 36 -10.76 -11.70 -9.23
C LEU A 36 -10.65 -12.55 -7.97
N SER A 37 -10.18 -13.76 -8.15
CA SER A 37 -9.65 -14.58 -7.06
C SER A 37 -8.13 -14.38 -6.90
N VAL A 38 -7.57 -14.84 -5.79
CA VAL A 38 -6.11 -14.87 -5.60
C VAL A 38 -5.43 -15.74 -6.66
N ALA A 39 -6.07 -16.84 -7.08
CA ALA A 39 -5.57 -17.70 -8.14
C ALA A 39 -5.47 -16.96 -9.49
N ASP A 40 -6.48 -16.15 -9.83
CA ASP A 40 -6.45 -15.32 -11.03
C ASP A 40 -5.29 -14.31 -11.01
N ILE A 41 -4.98 -13.74 -9.85
CA ILE A 41 -3.84 -12.82 -9.69
C ILE A 41 -2.52 -13.57 -9.89
N ARG A 42 -2.37 -14.77 -9.34
CA ARG A 42 -1.18 -15.62 -9.56
C ARG A 42 -0.98 -15.94 -11.04
N GLU A 43 -2.05 -16.29 -11.76
CA GLU A 43 -2.00 -16.60 -13.18
C GLU A 43 -1.61 -15.38 -14.02
N ARG A 44 -2.08 -14.19 -13.68
CA ARG A 44 -1.71 -12.93 -14.36
C ARG A 44 -0.26 -12.53 -14.10
N ALA A 45 0.33 -13.02 -13.01
CA ALA A 45 1.71 -12.77 -12.60
C ALA A 45 2.13 -11.29 -12.71
N PRO A 46 1.45 -10.35 -12.05
CA PRO A 46 1.87 -8.96 -12.04
C PRO A 46 3.20 -8.80 -11.29
N ASP A 47 3.98 -7.80 -11.64
CA ASP A 47 5.22 -7.45 -10.94
C ASP A 47 4.96 -6.77 -9.58
N ALA A 48 3.78 -6.16 -9.43
CA ALA A 48 3.32 -5.55 -8.18
C ALA A 48 1.79 -5.47 -8.13
N VAL A 49 1.22 -5.51 -6.94
CA VAL A 49 -0.21 -5.29 -6.68
C VAL A 49 -0.39 -4.07 -5.79
N VAL A 50 -1.32 -3.21 -6.16
CA VAL A 50 -1.71 -2.03 -5.40
C VAL A 50 -3.15 -2.20 -4.91
N LEU A 51 -3.36 -2.08 -3.61
CA LEU A 51 -4.68 -2.09 -2.98
C LEU A 51 -5.15 -0.65 -2.83
N SER A 52 -6.22 -0.27 -3.53
CA SER A 52 -6.71 1.10 -3.58
C SER A 52 -7.36 1.55 -2.26
N PRO A 53 -7.55 2.86 -2.07
CA PRO A 53 -8.51 3.37 -1.10
C PRO A 53 -9.89 2.74 -1.31
N GLY A 54 -10.76 2.86 -0.31
CA GLY A 54 -12.12 2.39 -0.40
C GLY A 54 -12.94 2.70 0.84
N PRO A 55 -14.26 2.47 0.77
CA PRO A 55 -15.18 2.67 1.88
C PRO A 55 -15.12 1.51 2.89
N CYS A 56 -15.78 1.70 4.04
CA CYS A 56 -15.98 0.71 5.09
C CYS A 56 -14.66 0.25 5.74
N SER A 57 -14.51 -1.04 5.96
CA SER A 57 -13.34 -1.64 6.60
C SER A 57 -12.72 -2.74 5.71
N PRO A 58 -11.54 -3.27 6.07
CA PRO A 58 -10.94 -4.39 5.34
C PRO A 58 -11.84 -5.62 5.24
N ASN A 59 -12.77 -5.82 6.17
CA ASN A 59 -13.71 -6.95 6.15
C ASN A 59 -14.68 -6.89 4.95
N GLU A 60 -14.97 -5.69 4.45
CA GLU A 60 -15.85 -5.45 3.29
C GLU A 60 -15.06 -5.17 2.01
N ALA A 61 -13.75 -5.34 2.02
CA ALA A 61 -12.86 -5.03 0.89
C ALA A 61 -12.61 -6.25 -0.05
N GLY A 62 -13.57 -7.13 -0.21
CA GLY A 62 -13.46 -8.29 -1.10
C GLY A 62 -12.22 -9.13 -0.83
N ILE A 63 -11.37 -9.32 -1.86
CA ILE A 63 -10.18 -10.18 -1.78
C ILE A 63 -8.97 -9.55 -1.07
N CYS A 64 -9.05 -8.28 -0.63
CA CYS A 64 -7.85 -7.57 -0.15
C CYS A 64 -7.12 -8.27 0.99
N LEU A 65 -7.84 -8.79 1.99
CA LEU A 65 -7.22 -9.54 3.09
C LEU A 65 -6.54 -10.83 2.60
N ASP A 66 -7.18 -11.56 1.70
CA ASP A 66 -6.62 -12.81 1.15
C ASP A 66 -5.41 -12.53 0.26
N VAL A 67 -5.43 -11.44 -0.52
CA VAL A 67 -4.26 -10.97 -1.29
C VAL A 67 -3.08 -10.75 -0.37
N VAL A 68 -3.26 -10.06 0.74
CA VAL A 68 -2.16 -9.82 1.68
C VAL A 68 -1.69 -11.13 2.33
N ARG A 69 -2.61 -11.97 2.79
CA ARG A 69 -2.26 -13.23 3.47
C ARG A 69 -1.54 -14.22 2.57
N GLU A 70 -1.95 -14.31 1.31
CA GLU A 70 -1.50 -15.36 0.41
C GLU A 70 -0.41 -14.93 -0.57
N LEU A 71 -0.31 -13.63 -0.90
CA LEU A 71 0.62 -13.13 -1.93
C LEU A 71 1.79 -12.31 -1.38
N SER A 72 1.79 -11.95 -0.10
CA SER A 72 2.80 -11.04 0.48
C SER A 72 4.25 -11.52 0.38
N GLY A 73 4.48 -12.83 0.26
CA GLY A 73 5.81 -13.42 0.06
C GLY A 73 6.19 -13.57 -1.42
N ASP A 74 5.22 -13.49 -2.31
CA ASP A 74 5.40 -13.77 -3.74
C ASP A 74 5.41 -12.51 -4.60
N ILE A 75 4.52 -11.57 -4.31
CA ILE A 75 4.29 -10.38 -5.13
C ILE A 75 4.41 -9.14 -4.23
N PRO A 76 5.18 -8.11 -4.62
CA PRO A 76 5.22 -6.84 -3.92
C PRO A 76 3.85 -6.19 -3.81
N LEU A 77 3.48 -5.73 -2.60
CA LEU A 77 2.19 -5.16 -2.28
C LEU A 77 2.32 -3.72 -1.79
N PHE A 78 1.45 -2.85 -2.30
CA PHE A 78 1.29 -1.48 -1.82
C PHE A 78 -0.15 -1.19 -1.46
N GLY A 79 -0.42 -0.87 -0.20
CA GLY A 79 -1.76 -0.52 0.29
C GLY A 79 -1.92 0.98 0.52
N VAL A 80 -2.99 1.57 -0.02
CA VAL A 80 -3.33 2.98 0.18
C VAL A 80 -4.64 3.08 0.97
N CYS A 81 -4.62 3.79 2.08
CA CYS A 81 -5.75 4.01 2.98
C CYS A 81 -6.39 2.69 3.45
N LEU A 82 -7.51 2.26 2.88
CA LEU A 82 -8.11 0.95 3.14
C LEU A 82 -7.11 -0.20 2.88
N GLY A 83 -6.28 -0.06 1.85
CA GLY A 83 -5.23 -1.04 1.54
C GLY A 83 -4.18 -1.18 2.65
N LEU A 84 -3.74 -0.09 3.29
CA LEU A 84 -2.88 -0.15 4.47
C LEU A 84 -3.59 -0.84 5.64
N GLN A 85 -4.86 -0.54 5.86
CA GLN A 85 -5.66 -1.17 6.92
C GLN A 85 -5.79 -2.67 6.70
N ALA A 86 -5.97 -3.11 5.46
CA ALA A 86 -5.97 -4.53 5.09
C ALA A 86 -4.61 -5.19 5.39
N ILE A 87 -3.51 -4.52 5.13
CA ILE A 87 -2.16 -4.99 5.52
C ILE A 87 -2.06 -5.12 7.04
N GLY A 88 -2.42 -4.09 7.79
CA GLY A 88 -2.38 -4.13 9.25
C GLY A 88 -3.19 -5.27 9.83
N GLN A 89 -4.43 -5.46 9.36
CA GLN A 89 -5.32 -6.51 9.83
C GLN A 89 -4.87 -7.92 9.40
N ALA A 90 -4.42 -8.09 8.18
CA ALA A 90 -3.99 -9.40 7.68
C ALA A 90 -2.79 -9.96 8.44
N PHE A 91 -1.91 -9.11 8.95
CA PHE A 91 -0.77 -9.50 9.78
C PHE A 91 -1.09 -9.56 11.29
N GLY A 92 -2.35 -9.35 11.70
CA GLY A 92 -2.82 -9.55 13.07
C GLY A 92 -3.03 -8.27 13.89
N GLY A 93 -2.89 -7.08 13.29
CA GLY A 93 -3.28 -5.81 13.91
C GLY A 93 -4.80 -5.60 13.92
N GLU A 94 -5.26 -4.68 14.73
CA GLU A 94 -6.66 -4.26 14.80
C GLU A 94 -6.86 -2.94 14.04
N VAL A 95 -7.98 -2.84 13.31
CA VAL A 95 -8.44 -1.61 12.68
C VAL A 95 -9.53 -1.03 13.56
N VAL A 96 -9.31 0.18 14.06
CA VAL A 96 -10.16 0.85 15.02
C VAL A 96 -10.58 2.23 14.53
N ARG A 97 -11.57 2.83 15.17
CA ARG A 97 -11.97 4.21 14.88
C ARG A 97 -10.85 5.18 15.25
N ALA A 98 -10.54 6.10 14.36
CA ALA A 98 -9.66 7.22 14.65
C ALA A 98 -10.29 8.13 15.72
N PRO A 99 -9.48 8.79 16.58
CA PRO A 99 -9.99 9.73 17.56
C PRO A 99 -10.83 10.86 16.95
N VAL A 100 -10.44 11.28 15.74
CA VAL A 100 -11.17 12.28 14.94
C VAL A 100 -11.27 11.77 13.50
N PRO A 101 -12.48 11.57 12.97
CA PRO A 101 -12.66 11.24 11.56
C PRO A 101 -12.25 12.44 10.71
N LEU A 102 -11.56 12.16 9.60
CA LEU A 102 -11.04 13.19 8.69
C LEU A 102 -11.60 13.01 7.29
N HIS A 103 -11.89 14.14 6.65
CA HIS A 103 -12.36 14.17 5.28
C HIS A 103 -11.70 15.32 4.52
N GLY A 104 -10.65 15.00 3.75
CA GLY A 104 -9.93 15.97 2.94
C GLY A 104 -9.02 16.91 3.73
N LYS A 105 -8.64 16.55 4.96
CA LYS A 105 -7.72 17.36 5.79
C LYS A 105 -6.28 17.08 5.42
N VAL A 106 -5.51 18.14 5.23
CA VAL A 106 -4.05 18.08 5.09
C VAL A 106 -3.41 17.99 6.47
N SER A 107 -2.46 17.07 6.61
CA SER A 107 -1.69 16.88 7.85
C SER A 107 -0.21 16.74 7.52
N THR A 108 0.64 17.14 8.46
CA THR A 108 2.09 16.94 8.35
C THR A 108 2.44 15.49 8.70
N ILE A 109 2.98 14.77 7.75
CA ILE A 109 3.44 13.40 7.89
C ILE A 109 4.93 13.39 8.22
N ARG A 110 5.30 12.78 9.33
CA ARG A 110 6.69 12.52 9.72
C ARG A 110 7.06 11.09 9.36
N HIS A 111 8.27 10.87 8.88
CA HIS A 111 8.70 9.54 8.41
C HIS A 111 10.18 9.26 8.72
N LYS A 112 10.59 8.02 8.50
CA LYS A 112 11.95 7.54 8.79
C LYS A 112 12.93 7.62 7.61
N ALA A 113 12.61 8.33 6.54
CA ALA A 113 13.45 8.50 5.34
C ALA A 113 13.95 7.17 4.73
N SER A 114 13.20 6.09 4.88
CA SER A 114 13.53 4.75 4.38
C SER A 114 12.35 4.12 3.65
N GLY A 115 12.59 3.05 2.89
CA GLY A 115 11.55 2.36 2.14
C GLY A 115 10.84 3.30 1.15
N LEU A 116 9.53 3.45 1.30
CA LEU A 116 8.72 4.36 0.47
C LEU A 116 9.16 5.83 0.55
N PHE A 117 9.78 6.22 1.64
CA PHE A 117 10.13 7.61 1.94
C PHE A 117 11.61 7.92 1.72
N ARG A 118 12.38 7.02 1.10
CA ARG A 118 13.79 7.26 0.80
C ARG A 118 13.96 8.46 -0.13
N GLY A 119 14.88 9.34 0.22
CA GLY A 119 15.18 10.56 -0.54
C GLY A 119 14.19 11.70 -0.36
N LEU A 120 13.19 11.56 0.53
CA LEU A 120 12.27 12.64 0.86
C LEU A 120 12.75 13.44 2.07
N ASN A 121 12.26 14.68 2.19
CA ASN A 121 12.45 15.51 3.37
C ASN A 121 11.83 14.85 4.61
N ASP A 122 12.32 15.17 5.80
CA ASP A 122 11.90 14.56 7.09
C ASP A 122 10.41 14.61 7.36
N SER A 123 9.70 15.56 6.76
CA SER A 123 8.24 15.67 6.83
C SER A 123 7.68 16.32 5.57
N PHE A 124 6.43 16.01 5.26
CA PHE A 124 5.69 16.58 4.14
C PHE A 124 4.20 16.66 4.46
N GLU A 125 3.46 17.41 3.67
CA GLU A 125 2.01 17.51 3.82
C GLU A 125 1.30 16.50 2.92
N ALA A 126 0.28 15.82 3.47
CA ALA A 126 -0.55 14.90 2.73
C ALA A 126 -2.02 14.95 3.17
N THR A 127 -2.91 14.63 2.24
CA THR A 127 -4.35 14.61 2.44
C THR A 127 -4.79 13.30 3.08
N ARG A 128 -5.70 13.41 4.04
CA ARG A 128 -6.28 12.29 4.77
C ARG A 128 -7.79 12.27 4.59
N TYR A 129 -8.34 11.07 4.30
CA TYR A 129 -9.77 10.79 4.16
C TYR A 129 -10.11 9.49 4.89
N HIS A 130 -9.92 9.41 6.21
CA HIS A 130 -10.16 8.18 6.93
C HIS A 130 -10.82 8.41 8.29
N SER A 131 -11.73 7.52 8.65
CA SER A 131 -12.35 7.40 9.97
C SER A 131 -11.80 6.20 10.76
N LEU A 132 -11.05 5.32 10.11
CA LEU A 132 -10.41 4.15 10.69
C LEU A 132 -8.89 4.27 10.60
N VAL A 133 -8.21 3.62 11.52
CA VAL A 133 -6.74 3.54 11.59
C VAL A 133 -6.33 2.15 12.06
N VAL A 134 -5.11 1.74 11.73
CA VAL A 134 -4.49 0.59 12.39
C VAL A 134 -4.10 1.00 13.80
N ASP A 135 -4.59 0.26 14.80
CA ASP A 135 -4.27 0.53 16.20
C ASP A 135 -2.79 0.26 16.48
N ARG A 136 -2.11 1.29 17.02
CA ARG A 136 -0.68 1.21 17.33
C ARG A 136 -0.37 0.14 18.38
N ALA A 137 -1.23 -0.03 19.37
CA ALA A 137 -1.01 -0.99 20.46
C ALA A 137 -1.09 -2.44 19.99
N SER A 138 -1.93 -2.72 18.99
CA SER A 138 -2.09 -4.05 18.41
C SER A 138 -1.19 -4.30 17.19
N CYS A 139 -0.46 -3.30 16.69
CA CYS A 139 0.39 -3.43 15.52
C CYS A 139 1.47 -4.50 15.77
N PRO A 140 1.52 -5.57 14.96
CA PRO A 140 2.42 -6.68 15.22
C PRO A 140 3.89 -6.31 14.95
N GLY A 141 4.82 -6.98 15.61
CA GLY A 141 6.26 -6.72 15.46
C GLY A 141 6.82 -7.03 14.06
N THR A 142 6.07 -7.74 13.22
CA THR A 142 6.40 -7.98 11.81
C THR A 142 6.16 -6.76 10.91
N LEU A 143 5.42 -5.76 11.40
CA LEU A 143 5.17 -4.50 10.72
C LEU A 143 5.89 -3.36 11.42
N ALA A 144 6.78 -2.68 10.69
CA ALA A 144 7.43 -1.46 11.15
C ALA A 144 6.57 -0.24 10.80
N VAL A 145 6.38 0.65 11.78
CA VAL A 145 5.77 1.96 11.53
C VAL A 145 6.80 2.86 10.87
N THR A 146 6.53 3.28 9.64
CA THR A 146 7.46 4.07 8.81
C THR A 146 7.09 5.54 8.71
N ALA A 147 5.84 5.87 8.98
CA ALA A 147 5.35 7.25 9.01
C ALA A 147 4.24 7.41 10.03
N GLU A 148 4.10 8.63 10.57
CA GLU A 148 3.10 8.95 11.58
C GLU A 148 2.67 10.43 11.54
N THR A 149 1.51 10.70 12.11
CA THR A 149 1.02 12.04 12.47
C THR A 149 0.12 11.94 13.69
N ASP A 150 0.26 12.87 14.64
CA ASP A 150 -0.55 12.92 15.86
C ASP A 150 -0.62 11.57 16.63
N GLY A 151 0.48 10.80 16.62
CA GLY A 151 0.54 9.47 17.24
C GLY A 151 -0.14 8.35 16.45
N LEU A 152 -0.77 8.67 15.31
CA LEU A 152 -1.43 7.69 14.44
C LEU A 152 -0.47 7.13 13.39
N ILE A 153 -0.62 5.86 13.07
CA ILE A 153 0.13 5.20 12.01
C ILE A 153 -0.29 5.75 10.64
N MET A 154 0.68 6.29 9.90
CA MET A 154 0.50 6.80 8.55
C MET A 154 1.28 6.02 7.50
N GLY A 155 2.19 5.15 7.91
CA GLY A 155 2.93 4.25 7.03
C GLY A 155 3.32 2.97 7.75
N LEU A 156 3.22 1.86 7.02
CA LEU A 156 3.64 0.53 7.46
C LEU A 156 4.52 -0.13 6.42
N GLN A 157 5.47 -0.92 6.89
CA GLN A 157 6.31 -1.77 6.07
C GLN A 157 6.51 -3.10 6.78
N HIS A 158 6.38 -4.21 6.07
CA HIS A 158 6.75 -5.51 6.63
C HIS A 158 8.28 -5.58 6.77
N THR A 159 8.75 -6.20 7.86
CA THR A 159 10.19 -6.23 8.20
C THR A 159 11.03 -7.07 7.25
N SER A 160 10.45 -8.02 6.53
CA SER A 160 11.16 -8.94 5.62
C SER A 160 10.47 -9.21 4.28
N LEU A 161 9.19 -8.88 4.13
CA LEU A 161 8.42 -9.10 2.91
C LEU A 161 8.24 -7.77 2.14
N PRO A 162 8.02 -7.80 0.83
CA PRO A 162 7.86 -6.60 0.01
C PRO A 162 6.46 -5.99 0.14
N VAL A 163 6.06 -5.69 1.37
CA VAL A 163 4.74 -5.17 1.70
C VAL A 163 4.87 -3.80 2.33
N HIS A 164 4.23 -2.83 1.72
CA HIS A 164 4.27 -1.43 2.11
C HIS A 164 2.88 -0.82 2.09
N GLY A 165 2.64 0.19 2.89
CA GLY A 165 1.37 0.91 2.85
C GLY A 165 1.44 2.29 3.45
N VAL A 166 0.50 3.14 3.04
CA VAL A 166 0.28 4.49 3.56
C VAL A 166 -1.19 4.71 3.90
N GLN A 167 -1.47 5.43 4.99
CA GLN A 167 -2.83 5.75 5.41
C GLN A 167 -3.37 7.00 4.70
N PHE A 168 -2.51 7.91 4.32
CA PHE A 168 -2.85 9.11 3.56
C PHE A 168 -3.03 8.79 2.07
N HIS A 169 -3.50 9.78 1.31
CA HIS A 169 -3.76 9.66 -0.13
C HIS A 169 -2.63 10.31 -0.95
N PRO A 170 -1.63 9.55 -1.43
CA PRO A 170 -0.53 10.09 -2.23
C PRO A 170 -1.00 10.63 -3.60
N GLU A 171 -2.15 10.13 -4.09
CA GLU A 171 -2.76 10.52 -5.36
C GLU A 171 -3.51 11.86 -5.31
N SER A 172 -3.75 12.39 -4.11
CA SER A 172 -4.41 13.68 -3.94
C SER A 172 -3.51 14.82 -4.42
N ILE A 173 -4.06 15.77 -5.16
CA ILE A 173 -3.34 16.95 -5.65
C ILE A 173 -2.74 17.80 -4.52
N ARG A 174 -3.29 17.70 -3.31
CA ARG A 174 -2.80 18.40 -2.11
C ARG A 174 -1.76 17.61 -1.32
N SER A 175 -1.47 16.38 -1.73
CA SER A 175 -0.40 15.58 -1.13
C SER A 175 0.92 15.86 -1.83
N GLN A 176 1.95 16.14 -1.04
CA GLN A 176 3.31 16.29 -1.54
C GLN A 176 3.95 14.90 -1.76
N HIS A 177 4.89 14.83 -2.67
CA HIS A 177 5.71 13.63 -2.94
C HIS A 177 4.97 12.35 -3.34
N GLY A 178 3.73 12.47 -3.82
CA GLY A 178 2.95 11.29 -4.22
C GLY A 178 3.65 10.45 -5.29
N GLN A 179 4.22 11.11 -6.31
CA GLN A 179 4.90 10.43 -7.40
C GLN A 179 6.20 9.76 -6.94
N GLU A 180 6.97 10.41 -6.07
CA GLU A 180 8.20 9.87 -5.50
C GLU A 180 7.93 8.65 -4.62
N ILE A 181 6.86 8.67 -3.82
CA ILE A 181 6.45 7.54 -2.98
C ILE A 181 6.09 6.33 -3.84
N VAL A 182 5.28 6.51 -4.88
CA VAL A 182 4.91 5.45 -5.81
C VAL A 182 6.14 4.93 -6.57
N LYS A 183 6.99 5.83 -7.04
CA LYS A 183 8.25 5.46 -7.70
C LYS A 183 9.12 4.62 -6.77
N ASN A 184 9.29 5.03 -5.52
CA ASN A 184 10.07 4.29 -4.53
C ASN A 184 9.50 2.89 -4.31
N PHE A 185 8.16 2.74 -4.25
CA PHE A 185 7.53 1.42 -4.17
C PHE A 185 7.87 0.55 -5.39
N LEU A 186 7.74 1.07 -6.59
CA LEU A 186 8.03 0.31 -7.82
C LEU A 186 9.51 -0.06 -7.95
N ASP A 187 10.40 0.79 -7.44
CA ASP A 187 11.84 0.48 -7.36
C ASP A 187 12.10 -0.66 -6.37
N LEU A 188 11.48 -0.63 -5.18
CA LEU A 188 11.55 -1.71 -4.19
C LEU A 188 10.96 -3.01 -4.74
N ALA A 189 9.87 -2.95 -5.49
CA ALA A 189 9.27 -4.11 -6.14
C ALA A 189 10.23 -4.74 -7.16
N ARG A 190 10.90 -3.93 -7.98
CA ARG A 190 11.91 -4.40 -8.92
C ARG A 190 13.10 -5.07 -8.22
N GLU A 191 13.60 -4.43 -7.17
CA GLU A 191 14.69 -4.97 -6.36
C GLU A 191 14.33 -6.35 -5.78
N TRP A 192 13.11 -6.49 -5.23
CA TRP A 192 12.62 -7.75 -4.71
C TRP A 192 12.53 -8.85 -5.80
N ASN A 193 11.89 -8.53 -6.91
CA ASN A 193 11.68 -9.48 -8.00
C ASN A 193 13.03 -9.96 -8.59
N ALA A 194 13.99 -9.07 -8.77
CA ALA A 194 15.34 -9.41 -9.24
C ALA A 194 16.06 -10.40 -8.29
N THR A 195 15.94 -10.20 -6.98
CA THR A 195 16.54 -11.11 -5.98
C THR A 195 15.86 -12.48 -5.96
N ARG A 196 14.57 -12.52 -6.25
CA ARG A 196 13.79 -13.77 -6.33
C ARG A 196 14.16 -14.61 -7.55
N ASP A 197 14.32 -13.97 -8.70
CA ASP A 197 14.71 -14.62 -9.94
C ASP A 197 16.13 -15.23 -9.84
N THR A 198 17.05 -14.54 -9.15
CA THR A 198 18.40 -15.07 -8.88
C THR A 198 18.37 -16.27 -7.94
N ARG A 199 17.49 -16.31 -6.96
CA ARG A 199 17.34 -17.48 -6.06
C ARG A 199 16.72 -18.66 -6.78
N ALA A 200 15.75 -18.43 -7.68
CA ALA A 200 15.12 -19.49 -8.48
C ALA A 200 16.07 -20.10 -9.54
N SER A 201 17.00 -19.30 -10.09
CA SER A 201 18.00 -19.73 -11.08
C SER A 201 19.28 -20.29 -10.48
N GLY A 202 19.53 -20.14 -9.18
CA GLY A 202 20.75 -20.58 -8.49
C GLY A 202 20.70 -22.01 -7.90
N VAL A 203 19.70 -22.80 -8.23
CA VAL A 203 19.62 -24.23 -7.85
C VAL A 203 20.23 -25.08 -8.96
N HIS A 204 21.56 -25.20 -8.94
CA HIS A 204 22.30 -26.30 -9.55
C HIS A 204 23.48 -26.67 -8.67
#